data_c7d76295a65710050ebb11f75ba6bcff
#
_entry.id   c7d76295a65710050ebb11f75ba6bcff
#
_cell.length_a   1.000
_cell.length_b   1.000
_cell.length_c   1.000
_cell.angle_alpha   90.00
_cell.angle_beta   90.00
_cell.angle_gamma   90.00
#
_symmetry.space_group_name_H-M   'P 1'
#
loop_
_entity.id
_entity.type
_entity.pdbx_description
1 polymer ?
#
loop_
_entity_poly.entity_id
_entity_poly.type
_entity_poly.pdbx_seq_one_letter_code
_entity_poly.pdbx_strand_id
1 'polypeptide(L)'
;MTKKVINQKGKFDEELINTIEPNFIFKDKPINRFNIVENTHDNNQTDKLELLEKLKQQINSIENCNLKDNSQNLVLGDGNINSPIMLIGEAPGTEEDKSSSTFKGEVGELLDKMLLAIEIKRQNIYCSYAINFRPPEDRKPTSQEIKRYSVFLKEHISI
;
A
#
# COMPACT_ATOMS: atom_id res chain seq x y z
N MET A 1 -36.93 -12.22 -47.74
CA MET A 1 -35.55 -12.38 -47.19
C MET A 1 -35.43 -11.50 -45.94
N THR A 2 -35.61 -12.06 -44.78
CA THR A 2 -35.56 -11.36 -43.49
C THR A 2 -34.10 -11.36 -43.03
N LYS A 3 -33.47 -10.19 -42.97
CA LYS A 3 -32.13 -10.02 -42.39
C LYS A 3 -32.18 -10.28 -40.88
N LYS A 4 -31.57 -11.38 -40.46
CA LYS A 4 -31.31 -11.66 -39.06
C LYS A 4 -30.27 -10.66 -38.52
N VAL A 5 -30.71 -9.68 -37.75
CA VAL A 5 -29.81 -8.78 -37.06
C VAL A 5 -29.15 -9.61 -35.95
N ILE A 6 -27.88 -9.92 -36.14
CA ILE A 6 -27.06 -10.58 -35.08
C ILE A 6 -26.79 -9.54 -34.02
N ASN A 7 -27.44 -9.71 -32.88
CA ASN A 7 -27.22 -8.86 -31.71
C ASN A 7 -25.87 -9.22 -31.06
N GLN A 8 -24.77 -8.67 -31.60
CA GLN A 8 -23.43 -8.89 -31.05
C GLN A 8 -23.27 -8.34 -29.61
N LYS A 9 -24.12 -7.40 -29.22
CA LYS A 9 -24.09 -6.79 -27.90
C LYS A 9 -24.43 -7.76 -26.78
N GLY A 10 -25.40 -8.67 -27.00
CA GLY A 10 -25.84 -9.60 -25.96
C GLY A 10 -24.82 -10.67 -25.58
N LYS A 11 -23.96 -11.11 -26.53
CA LYS A 11 -22.90 -12.09 -26.21
C LYS A 11 -21.74 -11.47 -25.43
N PHE A 12 -21.40 -10.23 -25.73
CA PHE A 12 -20.35 -9.51 -25.04
C PHE A 12 -20.73 -9.19 -23.57
N ASP A 13 -22.02 -8.87 -23.37
CA ASP A 13 -22.56 -8.60 -22.02
C ASP A 13 -22.60 -9.86 -21.17
N GLU A 14 -22.91 -11.05 -21.74
CA GLU A 14 -22.88 -12.33 -21.02
C GLU A 14 -21.45 -12.77 -20.64
N GLU A 15 -20.48 -12.61 -21.54
CA GLU A 15 -19.08 -12.93 -21.25
C GLU A 15 -18.49 -11.98 -20.20
N LEU A 16 -18.86 -10.70 -20.22
CA LEU A 16 -18.43 -9.71 -19.24
C LEU A 16 -19.00 -10.03 -17.85
N ILE A 17 -20.29 -10.37 -17.77
CA ILE A 17 -20.95 -10.73 -16.50
C ILE A 17 -20.34 -12.00 -15.87
N ASN A 18 -19.93 -12.96 -16.69
CA ASN A 18 -19.30 -14.20 -16.20
C ASN A 18 -17.83 -13.99 -15.75
N THR A 19 -17.19 -12.90 -16.12
CA THR A 19 -15.83 -12.53 -15.66
C THR A 19 -15.82 -11.62 -14.44
N ILE A 20 -16.96 -11.05 -14.07
CA ILE A 20 -17.11 -10.21 -12.88
C ILE A 20 -17.33 -11.12 -11.66
N GLU A 21 -16.63 -10.87 -10.56
CA GLU A 21 -16.78 -11.62 -9.32
C GLU A 21 -18.26 -11.70 -8.89
N PRO A 22 -18.72 -12.85 -8.38
CA PRO A 22 -20.15 -13.13 -8.10
C PRO A 22 -20.81 -12.19 -7.08
N ASN A 23 -20.03 -11.33 -6.44
CA ASN A 23 -20.52 -10.36 -5.46
C ASN A 23 -20.76 -8.95 -6.04
N PHE A 24 -20.55 -8.75 -7.36
CA PHE A 24 -20.79 -7.46 -7.99
C PHE A 24 -22.26 -7.33 -8.38
N ILE A 25 -23.01 -6.56 -7.63
CA ILE A 25 -24.44 -6.31 -7.89
C ILE A 25 -24.59 -4.98 -8.63
N PHE A 26 -25.01 -5.02 -9.90
CA PHE A 26 -25.47 -3.82 -10.61
C PHE A 26 -26.81 -3.40 -10.02
N LYS A 27 -26.88 -2.20 -9.46
CA LYS A 27 -28.14 -1.60 -9.01
C LYS A 27 -28.79 -0.86 -10.18
N ASP A 28 -30.11 -0.96 -10.30
CA ASP A 28 -30.90 -0.31 -11.37
C ASP A 28 -30.91 1.23 -11.28
N LYS A 29 -30.28 1.80 -10.28
CA LYS A 29 -30.15 3.24 -10.12
C LYS A 29 -28.72 3.69 -10.35
N PRO A 30 -28.48 4.74 -11.14
CA PRO A 30 -27.16 5.30 -11.33
C PRO A 30 -26.54 5.71 -10.00
N ILE A 31 -25.30 5.28 -9.74
CA ILE A 31 -24.57 5.67 -8.55
C ILE A 31 -24.14 7.12 -8.74
N ASN A 32 -24.63 8.01 -7.90
CA ASN A 32 -24.15 9.40 -7.85
C ASN A 32 -22.76 9.40 -7.19
N ARG A 33 -21.71 9.43 -8.01
CA ARG A 33 -20.32 9.47 -7.54
C ARG A 33 -19.89 10.86 -7.05
N PHE A 34 -20.75 11.88 -7.20
CA PHE A 34 -20.50 13.22 -6.68
C PHE A 34 -21.03 13.43 -5.26
N ASN A 35 -21.83 12.51 -4.73
CA ASN A 35 -22.08 12.49 -3.29
C ASN A 35 -20.81 11.93 -2.63
N ILE A 36 -19.85 12.80 -2.41
CA ILE A 36 -18.82 12.60 -1.42
C ILE A 36 -19.59 12.48 -0.10
N VAL A 37 -19.71 11.26 0.41
CA VAL A 37 -20.06 11.07 1.82
C VAL A 37 -18.90 11.76 2.54
N GLU A 38 -19.17 12.89 3.16
CA GLU A 38 -18.28 13.46 4.15
C GLU A 38 -18.19 12.43 5.28
N ASN A 39 -17.28 11.49 5.11
CA ASN A 39 -16.88 10.63 6.18
C ASN A 39 -16.33 11.55 7.26
N THR A 40 -16.90 11.51 8.41
CA THR A 40 -16.47 12.14 9.64
C THR A 40 -15.03 11.68 9.94
N HIS A 41 -14.05 12.44 9.46
CA HIS A 41 -12.64 12.07 9.40
C HIS A 41 -11.93 12.03 10.77
N ASP A 42 -12.55 12.55 11.85
CA ASP A 42 -11.84 12.74 13.12
C ASP A 42 -11.71 11.45 13.97
N ASN A 43 -12.68 10.53 13.93
CA ASN A 43 -12.58 9.29 14.70
C ASN A 43 -11.69 8.24 14.03
N ASN A 44 -11.64 8.19 12.69
CA ASN A 44 -10.84 7.21 11.96
C ASN A 44 -9.32 7.42 12.07
N GLN A 45 -8.86 8.64 12.34
CA GLN A 45 -7.43 8.94 12.39
C GLN A 45 -6.79 8.42 13.67
N THR A 46 -7.47 8.54 14.80
CA THR A 46 -7.00 8.02 16.08
C THR A 46 -6.91 6.49 16.03
N ASP A 47 -7.93 5.83 15.45
CA ASP A 47 -7.95 4.37 15.30
C ASP A 47 -6.80 3.87 14.41
N LYS A 48 -6.50 4.55 13.30
CA LYS A 48 -5.39 4.19 12.39
C LYS A 48 -4.03 4.32 13.07
N LEU A 49 -3.80 5.38 13.83
CA LEU A 49 -2.55 5.58 14.58
C LEU A 49 -2.34 4.48 15.62
N GLU A 50 -3.38 4.10 16.35
CA GLU A 50 -3.31 3.01 17.33
C GLU A 50 -3.02 1.67 16.66
N LEU A 51 -3.63 1.40 15.49
CA LEU A 51 -3.38 0.17 14.73
C LEU A 51 -1.94 0.12 14.21
N LEU A 52 -1.42 1.25 13.69
CA LEU A 52 -0.03 1.34 13.24
C LEU A 52 0.96 1.14 14.40
N GLU A 53 0.67 1.68 15.59
CA GLU A 53 1.53 1.47 16.77
C GLU A 53 1.49 0.00 17.24
N LYS A 54 0.33 -0.66 17.22
CA LYS A 54 0.21 -2.09 17.49
C LYS A 54 1.01 -2.92 16.48
N LEU A 55 0.90 -2.61 15.21
CA LEU A 55 1.67 -3.27 14.15
C LEU A 55 3.18 -3.09 14.36
N LYS A 56 3.61 -1.88 14.71
CA LYS A 56 5.00 -1.58 15.03
C LYS A 56 5.51 -2.40 16.22
N GLN A 57 4.71 -2.54 17.26
CA GLN A 57 5.03 -3.40 18.41
C GLN A 57 5.13 -4.87 18.04
N GLN A 58 4.21 -5.38 17.21
CA GLN A 58 4.25 -6.75 16.68
C GLN A 58 5.53 -7.02 15.89
N ILE A 59 5.90 -6.11 14.98
CA ILE A 59 7.15 -6.23 14.20
C ILE A 59 8.37 -6.16 15.13
N ASN A 60 8.36 -5.30 16.12
CA ASN A 60 9.43 -5.20 17.12
C ASN A 60 9.52 -6.42 18.04
N SER A 61 8.44 -7.15 18.26
CA SER A 61 8.42 -8.36 19.08
C SER A 61 8.94 -9.62 18.36
N ILE A 62 9.28 -9.51 17.06
CA ILE A 62 9.81 -10.65 16.30
C ILE A 62 11.11 -11.13 16.93
N GLU A 63 11.13 -12.41 17.32
CA GLU A 63 12.30 -13.10 17.83
C GLU A 63 13.07 -13.82 16.70
N ASN A 64 14.35 -14.10 16.95
CA ASN A 64 15.23 -14.81 15.99
C ASN A 64 15.18 -14.19 14.59
N CYS A 65 15.39 -12.87 14.53
CA CYS A 65 15.33 -12.11 13.29
C CYS A 65 16.67 -11.44 13.00
N ASN A 66 17.44 -12.07 12.10
CA ASN A 66 18.75 -11.56 11.69
C ASN A 66 18.68 -10.13 11.11
N LEU A 67 17.57 -9.75 10.45
CA LEU A 67 17.38 -8.39 9.95
C LEU A 67 17.29 -7.38 11.10
N LYS A 68 16.51 -7.69 12.12
CA LYS A 68 16.37 -6.85 13.32
C LYS A 68 17.69 -6.72 14.08
N ASP A 69 18.43 -7.82 14.23
CA ASP A 69 19.69 -7.85 14.97
C ASP A 69 20.80 -7.02 14.30
N ASN A 70 20.72 -6.82 12.98
CA ASN A 70 21.69 -6.06 12.18
C ASN A 70 21.21 -4.64 11.81
N SER A 71 19.99 -4.27 12.13
CA SER A 71 19.40 -2.95 11.87
C SER A 71 19.46 -2.07 13.10
N GLN A 72 19.62 -0.76 12.91
CA GLN A 72 19.60 0.21 14.03
C GLN A 72 18.17 0.54 14.42
N ASN A 73 17.29 0.69 13.45
CA ASN A 73 15.93 1.13 13.65
C ASN A 73 14.92 0.31 12.83
N LEU A 74 13.68 0.28 13.32
CA LEU A 74 12.54 -0.15 12.55
C LEU A 74 12.02 1.00 11.72
N VAL A 75 11.91 0.81 10.40
CA VAL A 75 11.31 1.78 9.47
C VAL A 75 9.92 1.28 9.09
N LEU A 76 8.89 1.72 9.83
CA LEU A 76 7.51 1.29 9.57
C LEU A 76 6.95 1.98 8.32
N GLY A 77 6.95 3.28 8.34
CA GLY A 77 6.43 4.13 7.26
C GLY A 77 6.30 5.57 7.71
N ASP A 78 6.14 6.48 6.76
CA ASP A 78 5.91 7.90 7.01
C ASP A 78 5.02 8.53 5.93
N GLY A 79 4.56 9.75 6.21
CA GLY A 79 3.69 10.52 5.32
C GLY A 79 2.23 10.57 5.80
N ASN A 80 1.31 10.77 4.87
CA ASN A 80 -0.10 10.93 5.18
C ASN A 80 -0.81 9.58 5.31
N ILE A 81 -1.13 9.16 6.53
CA ILE A 81 -1.83 7.90 6.82
C ILE A 81 -3.26 7.82 6.23
N ASN A 82 -3.84 8.95 5.85
CA ASN A 82 -5.16 9.01 5.20
C ASN A 82 -5.05 9.13 3.68
N SER A 83 -3.84 8.99 3.12
CA SER A 83 -3.64 9.03 1.68
C SER A 83 -4.31 7.84 0.99
N PRO A 84 -4.97 8.06 -0.16
CA PRO A 84 -5.43 6.97 -1.00
C PRO A 84 -4.29 6.26 -1.74
N ILE A 85 -3.05 6.77 -1.61
CA ILE A 85 -1.86 6.23 -2.27
C ILE A 85 -0.87 5.79 -1.21
N MET A 86 -0.54 4.51 -1.22
CA MET A 86 0.57 3.95 -0.45
C MET A 86 1.69 3.50 -1.40
N LEU A 87 2.89 4.01 -1.18
CA LEU A 87 4.08 3.64 -1.94
C LEU A 87 4.91 2.67 -1.11
N ILE A 88 5.20 1.49 -1.67
CA ILE A 88 5.90 0.43 -0.96
C ILE A 88 7.23 0.16 -1.65
N GLY A 89 8.34 0.37 -0.93
CA GLY A 89 9.68 -0.07 -1.33
C GLY A 89 9.98 -1.50 -0.90
N GLU A 90 11.12 -2.04 -1.33
CA GLU A 90 11.54 -3.41 -1.00
C GLU A 90 12.00 -3.51 0.46
N ALA A 91 13.00 -2.74 0.85
CA ALA A 91 13.58 -2.69 2.19
C ALA A 91 14.28 -1.34 2.42
N PRO A 92 14.48 -0.92 3.68
CA PRO A 92 15.25 0.28 4.01
C PRO A 92 16.73 0.09 3.66
N GLY A 93 17.38 1.17 3.24
CA GLY A 93 18.83 1.28 3.11
C GLY A 93 19.48 1.90 4.34
N THR A 94 20.75 2.29 4.21
CA THR A 94 21.55 2.86 5.30
C THR A 94 21.00 4.17 5.84
N GLU A 95 20.56 5.07 4.97
CA GLU A 95 20.05 6.40 5.38
C GLU A 95 18.68 6.30 6.05
N GLU A 96 17.82 5.38 5.57
CA GLU A 96 16.52 5.11 6.16
C GLU A 96 16.65 4.45 7.54
N ASP A 97 17.56 3.50 7.68
CA ASP A 97 17.83 2.83 8.94
C ASP A 97 18.32 3.82 10.02
N LYS A 98 19.19 4.78 9.65
CA LYS A 98 19.65 5.83 10.57
C LYS A 98 18.57 6.83 10.95
N SER A 99 17.74 7.24 9.99
CA SER A 99 16.76 8.31 10.17
C SER A 99 15.38 7.82 10.60
N SER A 100 15.12 6.51 10.60
CA SER A 100 13.80 5.89 10.82
C SER A 100 12.71 6.45 9.87
N SER A 101 13.10 6.89 8.68
CA SER A 101 12.20 7.49 7.69
C SER A 101 12.34 6.78 6.35
N THR A 102 11.30 6.87 5.50
CA THR A 102 11.29 6.18 4.22
C THR A 102 11.90 7.02 3.09
N PHE A 103 12.55 6.35 2.15
CA PHE A 103 13.11 6.92 0.91
C PHE A 103 13.96 8.18 1.15
N LYS A 104 15.10 8.02 1.80
CA LYS A 104 16.09 9.07 2.06
C LYS A 104 17.23 9.03 1.03
N GLY A 105 18.09 10.02 1.12
CA GLY A 105 19.25 10.15 0.23
C GLY A 105 18.87 10.32 -1.24
N GLU A 106 19.71 9.85 -2.13
CA GLU A 106 19.55 10.01 -3.59
C GLU A 106 18.28 9.38 -4.14
N VAL A 107 17.88 8.22 -3.58
CA VAL A 107 16.64 7.53 -3.97
C VAL A 107 15.42 8.36 -3.58
N GLY A 108 15.43 8.97 -2.40
CA GLY A 108 14.37 9.86 -1.95
C GLY A 108 14.25 11.11 -2.82
N GLU A 109 15.38 11.74 -3.17
CA GLU A 109 15.40 12.90 -4.08
C GLU A 109 14.85 12.55 -5.47
N LEU A 110 15.21 11.37 -5.99
CA LEU A 110 14.67 10.89 -7.26
C LEU A 110 13.17 10.69 -7.19
N LEU A 111 12.69 10.04 -6.12
CA LEU A 111 11.26 9.83 -5.89
C LEU A 111 10.52 11.16 -5.83
N ASP A 112 11.05 12.15 -5.12
CA ASP A 112 10.42 13.47 -5.00
C ASP A 112 10.31 14.17 -6.37
N LYS A 113 11.33 14.06 -7.23
CA LYS A 113 11.30 14.57 -8.61
C LYS A 113 10.26 13.84 -9.47
N MET A 114 10.16 12.51 -9.32
CA MET A 114 9.15 11.70 -10.04
C MET A 114 7.73 12.07 -9.62
N LEU A 115 7.49 12.22 -8.33
CA LEU A 115 6.19 12.64 -7.78
C LEU A 115 5.81 14.05 -8.24
N LEU A 116 6.78 14.97 -8.23
CA LEU A 116 6.57 16.34 -8.70
C LEU A 116 6.18 16.38 -10.18
N ALA A 117 6.76 15.51 -11.02
CA ALA A 117 6.44 15.43 -12.45
C ALA A 117 4.98 15.04 -12.72
N ILE A 118 4.31 14.39 -11.77
CA ILE A 118 2.88 14.03 -11.82
C ILE A 118 2.03 14.87 -10.84
N GLU A 119 2.56 16.02 -10.40
CA GLU A 119 1.90 16.98 -9.52
C GLU A 119 1.48 16.41 -8.14
N ILE A 120 2.12 15.35 -7.69
CA ILE A 120 1.91 14.77 -6.36
C ILE A 120 3.01 15.27 -5.42
N LYS A 121 2.61 15.81 -4.27
CA LYS A 121 3.55 16.18 -3.21
C LYS A 121 3.82 14.97 -2.31
N ARG A 122 5.08 14.77 -1.92
CA ARG A 122 5.51 13.69 -1.02
C ARG A 122 4.65 13.59 0.26
N GLN A 123 4.32 14.73 0.84
CA GLN A 123 3.50 14.82 2.05
C GLN A 123 2.05 14.34 1.87
N ASN A 124 1.57 14.16 0.63
CA ASN A 124 0.22 13.73 0.32
C ASN A 124 0.10 12.22 0.13
N ILE A 125 1.21 11.50 0.18
CA ILE A 125 1.24 10.03 0.06
C ILE A 125 1.75 9.41 1.35
N TYR A 126 1.43 8.14 1.56
CA TYR A 126 2.01 7.32 2.62
C TYR A 126 3.07 6.40 2.01
N CYS A 127 4.21 6.30 2.68
CA CYS A 127 5.33 5.48 2.20
C CYS A 127 5.74 4.45 3.23
N SER A 128 6.08 3.25 2.78
CA SER A 128 6.53 2.15 3.62
C SER A 128 7.45 1.21 2.84
N TYR A 129 7.88 0.14 3.50
CA TYR A 129 8.67 -0.94 2.92
C TYR A 129 8.00 -2.30 3.12
N ALA A 130 8.26 -3.22 2.19
CA ALA A 130 7.80 -4.61 2.31
C ALA A 130 8.49 -5.34 3.48
N ILE A 131 9.72 -4.92 3.81
CA ILE A 131 10.48 -5.35 4.96
C ILE A 131 10.89 -4.11 5.75
N ASN A 132 10.65 -4.12 7.06
CA ASN A 132 10.79 -2.93 7.91
C ASN A 132 12.16 -2.77 8.57
N PHE A 133 13.07 -3.73 8.40
CA PHE A 133 14.44 -3.67 8.88
C PHE A 133 15.42 -3.76 7.72
N ARG A 134 16.53 -3.04 7.84
CA ARG A 134 17.57 -3.01 6.82
C ARG A 134 18.26 -4.37 6.71
N PRO A 135 18.35 -4.98 5.50
CA PRO A 135 19.16 -6.17 5.30
C PRO A 135 20.66 -5.87 5.48
N PRO A 136 21.45 -6.80 6.05
CA PRO A 136 22.88 -6.63 6.18
C PRO A 136 23.54 -6.31 4.83
N GLU A 137 24.47 -5.35 4.82
CA GLU A 137 25.21 -4.93 3.62
C GLU A 137 24.32 -4.46 2.46
N ASP A 138 23.12 -3.97 2.76
CA ASP A 138 22.12 -3.54 1.77
C ASP A 138 21.77 -4.61 0.70
N ARG A 139 21.95 -5.91 1.04
CA ARG A 139 21.59 -7.01 0.17
C ARG A 139 20.07 -7.08 -0.08
N LYS A 140 19.69 -7.73 -1.15
CA LYS A 140 18.26 -8.05 -1.36
C LYS A 140 17.76 -9.01 -0.29
N PRO A 141 16.49 -8.82 0.14
CA PRO A 141 15.83 -9.76 1.03
C PRO A 141 15.71 -11.16 0.43
N THR A 142 15.83 -12.16 1.27
CA THR A 142 15.61 -13.56 0.88
C THR A 142 14.13 -13.89 0.76
N SER A 143 13.78 -14.93 0.02
CA SER A 143 12.39 -15.40 -0.11
C SER A 143 11.75 -15.77 1.24
N GLN A 144 12.55 -16.24 2.19
CA GLN A 144 12.08 -16.58 3.54
C GLN A 144 11.75 -15.31 4.34
N GLU A 145 12.59 -14.28 4.25
CA GLU A 145 12.35 -12.97 4.87
C GLU A 145 11.10 -12.32 4.28
N ILE A 146 10.97 -12.29 2.94
CA ILE A 146 9.78 -11.77 2.26
C ILE A 146 8.51 -12.51 2.74
N LYS A 147 8.54 -13.84 2.79
CA LYS A 147 7.41 -14.63 3.26
C LYS A 147 7.05 -14.32 4.72
N ARG A 148 8.06 -14.16 5.58
CA ARG A 148 7.86 -13.81 7.00
C ARG A 148 7.21 -12.45 7.17
N TYR A 149 7.65 -11.43 6.43
CA TYR A 149 7.15 -10.07 6.52
C TYR A 149 5.86 -9.83 5.75
N SER A 150 5.47 -10.70 4.83
CA SER A 150 4.26 -10.54 4.02
C SER A 150 2.98 -10.45 4.84
N VAL A 151 2.94 -11.05 6.03
CA VAL A 151 1.79 -10.98 6.95
C VAL A 151 1.64 -9.55 7.50
N PHE A 152 2.73 -8.96 7.96
CA PHE A 152 2.75 -7.59 8.48
C PHE A 152 2.47 -6.56 7.39
N LEU A 153 3.00 -6.77 6.18
CA LEU A 153 2.71 -5.91 5.04
C LEU A 153 1.22 -5.92 4.68
N LYS A 154 0.57 -7.08 4.68
CA LYS A 154 -0.87 -7.19 4.43
C LYS A 154 -1.68 -6.45 5.49
N GLU A 155 -1.33 -6.62 6.76
CA GLU A 155 -1.96 -5.90 7.87
C GLU A 155 -1.76 -4.38 7.71
N HIS A 156 -0.55 -3.94 7.37
CA HIS A 156 -0.22 -2.54 7.14
C HIS A 156 -1.04 -1.90 6.02
N ILE A 157 -1.27 -2.62 4.92
CA ILE A 157 -2.08 -2.15 3.80
C ILE A 157 -3.56 -2.09 4.16
N SER A 158 -4.03 -2.91 5.10
CA SER A 158 -5.44 -2.97 5.49
C SER A 158 -5.86 -1.87 6.48
N ILE A 159 -4.88 -1.21 7.12
CA ILE A 159 -5.07 -0.05 8.00
C ILE A 159 -5.34 1.21 7.18
#